data_f64b312c01e87a73b946cbc393adeb36
#
_entry.id   f64b312c01e87a73b946cbc393adeb36
#
_cell.length_a   1.000
_cell.length_b   1.000
_cell.length_c   1.000
_cell.angle_alpha   90.00
_cell.angle_beta   90.00
_cell.angle_gamma   90.00
#
_symmetry.space_group_name_H-M   'P 1'
#
loop_
_entity.id
_entity.type
_entity.pdbx_description
1 polymer ?
#
loop_
_entity_poly.entity_id
_entity_poly.type
_entity_poly.pdbx_seq_one_letter_code
_entity_poly.pdbx_strand_id
1 'polypeptide(L)'
;MTSIDLNADLGEGFGHWRLTDDERLLSVVTSANVACGFHAGDAPTMRRVCELAAERGVRIGAQVSYRDLAGFGRRAMDVPPAELTAEVAYQIGALEVFARAAGTRVAYVKPHGALHNRVVRDEEQARAVVDGVVLADPTLPVLGLPGSRLLELAAKAGLPAVEEAFADRAYTDEGTLVARGQEGALVTDPAAVLERAVDLARSGEVVALSGRRIELKARSLCLHGDTPGAVDLARRVRDALEASGVRVEAFT
;
A
#
# COMPACT_ATOMS: atom_id res chain seq x y z
N MET A 1 -24.04 3.45 5.19
CA MET A 1 -23.23 2.23 5.44
C MET A 1 -21.78 2.63 5.27
N THR A 2 -20.92 2.25 6.20
CA THR A 2 -19.48 2.51 6.12
C THR A 2 -18.87 1.62 5.05
N SER A 3 -17.94 2.14 4.24
CA SER A 3 -17.18 1.35 3.28
C SER A 3 -15.69 1.52 3.52
N ILE A 4 -14.92 0.50 3.16
CA ILE A 4 -13.46 0.47 3.25
C ILE A 4 -12.89 -0.28 2.05
N ASP A 5 -11.80 0.19 1.50
CA ASP A 5 -11.00 -0.54 0.54
C ASP A 5 -10.08 -1.53 1.26
N LEU A 6 -9.86 -2.70 0.65
CA LEU A 6 -8.91 -3.69 1.12
C LEU A 6 -7.80 -3.82 0.10
N ASN A 7 -6.59 -3.41 0.46
CA ASN A 7 -5.43 -3.49 -0.41
C ASN A 7 -4.39 -4.48 0.10
N ALA A 8 -3.59 -5.00 -0.82
CA ALA A 8 -2.40 -5.80 -0.50
C ALA A 8 -1.26 -5.52 -1.47
N ASP A 9 -0.04 -5.76 -0.99
CA ASP A 9 1.17 -5.70 -1.79
C ASP A 9 1.26 -6.96 -2.66
N LEU A 10 1.43 -6.78 -3.97
CA LEU A 10 1.32 -7.81 -4.99
C LEU A 10 2.38 -7.63 -6.08
N GLY A 11 2.61 -8.69 -6.86
CA GLY A 11 3.61 -8.63 -7.90
C GLY A 11 5.04 -8.56 -7.38
N GLU A 12 5.26 -9.01 -6.15
CA GLU A 12 6.56 -8.92 -5.47
C GLU A 12 7.51 -10.09 -5.81
N GLY A 13 7.18 -10.89 -6.81
CA GLY A 13 8.10 -11.87 -7.39
C GLY A 13 9.17 -11.22 -8.26
N PHE A 14 10.25 -11.95 -8.55
CA PHE A 14 11.29 -11.53 -9.49
C PHE A 14 12.00 -12.75 -10.10
N GLY A 15 11.96 -12.91 -11.42
CA GLY A 15 12.47 -14.08 -12.11
C GLY A 15 11.82 -15.37 -11.62
N HIS A 16 12.60 -16.22 -10.97
CA HIS A 16 12.12 -17.48 -10.40
C HIS A 16 11.59 -17.35 -8.96
N TRP A 17 11.82 -16.22 -8.31
CA TRP A 17 11.39 -16.01 -6.93
C TRP A 17 9.90 -15.61 -6.89
N ARG A 18 9.16 -16.30 -6.03
CA ARG A 18 7.76 -15.99 -5.75
C ARG A 18 7.61 -15.78 -4.26
N LEU A 19 7.16 -14.59 -3.87
CA LEU A 19 7.01 -14.18 -2.47
C LEU A 19 5.54 -14.16 -2.05
N THR A 20 4.64 -13.87 -3.01
CA THR A 20 3.20 -13.73 -2.77
C THR A 20 2.41 -14.67 -3.67
N ASP A 21 1.25 -15.10 -3.21
CA ASP A 21 0.24 -15.79 -4.03
C ASP A 21 -0.71 -14.74 -4.63
N ASP A 22 -0.19 -14.05 -5.66
CA ASP A 22 -0.88 -12.93 -6.29
C ASP A 22 -2.29 -13.30 -6.76
N GLU A 23 -2.45 -14.50 -7.35
CA GLU A 23 -3.72 -14.94 -7.90
C GLU A 23 -4.79 -15.13 -6.83
N ARG A 24 -4.43 -15.73 -5.71
CA ARG A 24 -5.36 -15.93 -4.59
C ARG A 24 -5.63 -14.62 -3.85
N LEU A 25 -4.65 -13.74 -3.67
CA LEU A 25 -4.86 -12.42 -3.05
C LEU A 25 -5.78 -11.54 -3.89
N LEU A 26 -5.60 -11.52 -5.22
CA LEU A 26 -6.47 -10.79 -6.14
C LEU A 26 -7.94 -11.28 -6.13
N SER A 27 -8.22 -12.47 -5.60
CA SER A 27 -9.61 -12.93 -5.39
C SER A 27 -10.24 -12.36 -4.12
N VAL A 28 -9.49 -11.65 -3.28
CA VAL A 28 -9.93 -11.17 -1.96
C VAL A 28 -9.92 -9.66 -1.87
N VAL A 29 -8.88 -9.01 -2.41
CA VAL A 29 -8.68 -7.56 -2.29
C VAL A 29 -9.46 -6.76 -3.32
N THR A 30 -9.66 -5.48 -3.07
CA THR A 30 -10.28 -4.52 -3.99
C THR A 30 -9.25 -3.66 -4.72
N SER A 31 -8.04 -3.55 -4.14
CA SER A 31 -6.91 -2.79 -4.69
C SER A 31 -5.60 -3.57 -4.56
N ALA A 32 -4.75 -3.50 -5.57
CA ALA A 32 -3.46 -4.20 -5.65
C ALA A 32 -2.33 -3.17 -5.73
N ASN A 33 -1.43 -3.15 -4.75
CA ASN A 33 -0.20 -2.36 -4.82
C ASN A 33 0.84 -3.19 -5.57
N VAL A 34 1.02 -2.91 -6.86
CA VAL A 34 1.85 -3.73 -7.74
C VAL A 34 3.28 -3.20 -7.76
N ALA A 35 4.24 -4.06 -7.42
CA ALA A 35 5.67 -3.74 -7.45
C ALA A 35 6.12 -3.38 -8.88
N CYS A 36 6.94 -2.32 -9.00
CA CYS A 36 7.27 -1.67 -10.26
C CYS A 36 8.74 -1.87 -10.68
N GLY A 37 9.38 -2.97 -10.27
CA GLY A 37 10.71 -3.36 -10.73
C GLY A 37 11.88 -2.92 -9.85
N PHE A 38 11.70 -1.98 -8.91
CA PHE A 38 12.81 -1.43 -8.14
C PHE A 38 13.11 -2.22 -6.85
N HIS A 39 12.10 -2.60 -6.10
CA HIS A 39 12.26 -3.44 -4.91
C HIS A 39 11.86 -4.89 -5.16
N ALA A 40 11.00 -5.11 -6.13
CA ALA A 40 10.46 -6.39 -6.58
C ALA A 40 9.73 -6.18 -7.92
N GLY A 41 9.21 -7.24 -8.52
CA GLY A 41 8.35 -7.15 -9.70
C GLY A 41 9.12 -6.94 -10.99
N ASP A 42 9.44 -8.01 -11.72
CA ASP A 42 9.97 -7.89 -13.08
C ASP A 42 8.85 -7.69 -14.11
N ALA A 43 9.23 -7.39 -15.35
CA ALA A 43 8.28 -7.12 -16.42
C ALA A 43 7.25 -8.24 -16.66
N PRO A 44 7.61 -9.55 -16.68
CA PRO A 44 6.64 -10.64 -16.78
C PRO A 44 5.68 -10.69 -15.58
N THR A 45 6.17 -10.42 -14.37
CA THR A 45 5.37 -10.39 -13.14
C THR A 45 4.37 -9.23 -13.18
N MET A 46 4.81 -8.01 -13.49
CA MET A 46 3.93 -6.84 -13.65
C MET A 46 2.83 -7.11 -14.67
N ARG A 47 3.20 -7.64 -15.85
CA ARG A 47 2.24 -7.97 -16.90
C ARG A 47 1.17 -8.96 -16.40
N ARG A 48 1.60 -10.08 -15.83
CA ARG A 48 0.69 -11.12 -15.34
C ARG A 48 -0.26 -10.58 -14.27
N VAL A 49 0.26 -9.82 -13.30
CA VAL A 49 -0.57 -9.26 -12.22
C VAL A 49 -1.58 -8.25 -12.75
N CYS A 50 -1.20 -7.41 -13.71
CA CYS A 50 -2.12 -6.48 -14.37
C CYS A 50 -3.26 -7.22 -15.12
N GLU A 51 -2.94 -8.29 -15.86
CA GLU A 51 -3.94 -9.13 -16.55
C GLU A 51 -4.92 -9.73 -15.54
N LEU A 52 -4.43 -10.36 -14.47
CA LEU A 52 -5.26 -10.96 -13.42
C LEU A 52 -6.10 -9.93 -12.65
N ALA A 53 -5.55 -8.76 -12.36
CA ALA A 53 -6.28 -7.69 -11.69
C ALA A 53 -7.42 -7.15 -12.56
N ALA A 54 -7.15 -6.93 -13.85
CA ALA A 54 -8.16 -6.48 -14.81
C ALA A 54 -9.33 -7.48 -14.94
N GLU A 55 -9.03 -8.78 -15.06
CA GLU A 55 -10.03 -9.84 -15.12
C GLU A 55 -10.96 -9.87 -13.90
N ARG A 56 -10.45 -9.48 -12.72
CA ARG A 56 -11.18 -9.49 -11.44
C ARG A 56 -11.75 -8.14 -11.05
N GLY A 57 -11.53 -7.10 -11.84
CA GLY A 57 -11.98 -5.74 -11.54
C GLY A 57 -11.26 -5.11 -10.33
N VAL A 58 -10.07 -5.63 -9.96
CA VAL A 58 -9.23 -5.09 -8.88
C VAL A 58 -8.49 -3.84 -9.37
N ARG A 59 -8.47 -2.78 -8.57
CA ARG A 59 -7.76 -1.54 -8.91
C ARG A 59 -6.26 -1.73 -8.80
N ILE A 60 -5.52 -1.22 -9.79
CA ILE A 60 -4.06 -1.33 -9.85
C ILE A 60 -3.44 -0.04 -9.32
N GLY A 61 -2.63 -0.14 -8.28
CA GLY A 61 -1.80 0.92 -7.76
C GLY A 61 -0.33 0.70 -8.07
N ALA A 62 0.39 1.75 -8.43
CA ALA A 62 1.84 1.68 -8.59
C ALA A 62 2.52 1.71 -7.21
N GLN A 63 3.15 0.60 -6.84
CA GLN A 63 3.92 0.48 -5.60
C GLN A 63 5.35 0.94 -5.84
N VAL A 64 5.57 2.25 -5.75
CA VAL A 64 6.88 2.87 -6.00
C VAL A 64 7.82 2.74 -4.81
N SER A 65 9.09 2.53 -5.06
CA SER A 65 10.09 2.29 -4.01
C SER A 65 11.46 2.82 -4.39
N TYR A 66 12.37 2.84 -3.43
CA TYR A 66 13.79 2.97 -3.72
C TYR A 66 14.30 1.80 -4.57
N ARG A 67 15.36 2.04 -5.33
CA ARG A 67 16.04 1.00 -6.14
C ARG A 67 16.84 0.06 -5.23
N ASP A 68 16.15 -0.82 -4.55
CA ASP A 68 16.71 -1.70 -3.54
C ASP A 68 16.18 -3.14 -3.67
N LEU A 69 16.44 -3.79 -4.79
CA LEU A 69 16.00 -5.16 -5.03
C LEU A 69 16.55 -6.13 -3.96
N ALA A 70 17.84 -6.00 -3.60
CA ALA A 70 18.48 -6.87 -2.62
C ALA A 70 17.97 -6.67 -1.18
N GLY A 71 17.47 -5.49 -0.85
CA GLY A 71 16.86 -5.18 0.47
C GLY A 71 15.33 -5.15 0.44
N PHE A 72 14.73 -5.53 -0.69
CA PHE A 72 13.28 -5.52 -0.86
C PHE A 72 12.66 -4.13 -0.57
N GLY A 73 13.39 -3.06 -0.94
CA GLY A 73 12.96 -1.68 -0.67
C GLY A 73 12.91 -1.30 0.81
N ARG A 74 13.45 -2.12 1.71
CA ARG A 74 13.35 -1.91 3.18
C ARG A 74 14.59 -1.28 3.79
N ARG A 75 15.66 -1.08 3.03
CA ARG A 75 16.85 -0.35 3.50
C ARG A 75 16.67 1.14 3.31
N ALA A 76 17.05 1.91 4.34
CA ALA A 76 17.06 3.37 4.23
C ALA A 76 18.06 3.80 3.17
N MET A 77 17.61 4.65 2.25
CA MET A 77 18.44 5.20 1.16
C MET A 77 18.28 6.72 1.14
N ASP A 78 19.35 7.41 0.80
CA ASP A 78 19.36 8.85 0.61
C ASP A 78 19.50 9.14 -0.88
N VAL A 79 18.35 9.31 -1.54
CA VAL A 79 18.27 9.55 -2.97
C VAL A 79 18.08 11.05 -3.24
N PRO A 80 18.87 11.67 -4.13
CA PRO A 80 18.66 13.07 -4.48
C PRO A 80 17.22 13.33 -4.96
N PRO A 81 16.55 14.39 -4.50
CA PRO A 81 15.13 14.63 -4.81
C PRO A 81 14.79 14.59 -6.32
N ALA A 82 15.64 15.19 -7.16
CA ALA A 82 15.41 15.18 -8.62
C ALA A 82 15.52 13.77 -9.23
N GLU A 83 16.40 12.92 -8.69
CA GLU A 83 16.53 11.53 -9.12
C GLU A 83 15.31 10.73 -8.66
N LEU A 84 14.89 10.87 -7.40
CA LEU A 84 13.71 10.19 -6.87
C LEU A 84 12.44 10.58 -7.65
N THR A 85 12.28 11.87 -8.00
CA THR A 85 11.16 12.31 -8.84
C THR A 85 11.11 11.56 -10.17
N ALA A 86 12.25 11.46 -10.86
CA ALA A 86 12.33 10.72 -12.12
C ALA A 86 12.10 9.21 -11.94
N GLU A 87 12.64 8.64 -10.86
CA GLU A 87 12.46 7.22 -10.52
C GLU A 87 11.01 6.86 -10.20
N VAL A 88 10.27 7.73 -9.50
CA VAL A 88 8.83 7.54 -9.23
C VAL A 88 8.04 7.57 -10.53
N ALA A 89 8.25 8.59 -11.39
CA ALA A 89 7.57 8.67 -12.68
C ALA A 89 7.89 7.48 -13.59
N TYR A 90 9.15 7.02 -13.60
CA TYR A 90 9.58 5.84 -14.34
C TYR A 90 8.82 4.58 -13.90
N GLN A 91 8.70 4.34 -12.58
CA GLN A 91 8.01 3.19 -12.02
C GLN A 91 6.52 3.18 -12.38
N ILE A 92 5.85 4.34 -12.26
CA ILE A 92 4.44 4.50 -12.65
C ILE A 92 4.28 4.21 -14.14
N GLY A 93 5.12 4.79 -15.00
CA GLY A 93 5.08 4.59 -16.44
C GLY A 93 5.33 3.14 -16.85
N ALA A 94 6.26 2.46 -16.20
CA ALA A 94 6.54 1.04 -16.45
C ALA A 94 5.32 0.15 -16.18
N LEU A 95 4.62 0.37 -15.06
CA LEU A 95 3.41 -0.39 -14.72
C LEU A 95 2.22 -0.02 -15.63
N GLU A 96 2.07 1.27 -15.97
CA GLU A 96 0.97 1.77 -16.80
C GLU A 96 0.93 1.11 -18.17
N VAL A 97 2.08 0.79 -18.76
CA VAL A 97 2.14 0.07 -20.05
C VAL A 97 1.44 -1.29 -19.96
N PHE A 98 1.67 -2.04 -18.88
CA PHE A 98 1.05 -3.36 -18.69
C PHE A 98 -0.41 -3.24 -18.28
N ALA A 99 -0.76 -2.26 -17.45
CA ALA A 99 -2.15 -2.00 -17.09
C ALA A 99 -3.01 -1.66 -18.35
N ARG A 100 -2.51 -0.79 -19.23
CA ARG A 100 -3.19 -0.48 -20.50
C ARG A 100 -3.29 -1.67 -21.43
N ALA A 101 -2.25 -2.48 -21.54
CA ALA A 101 -2.28 -3.70 -22.33
C ALA A 101 -3.33 -4.70 -21.82
N ALA A 102 -3.63 -4.70 -20.53
CA ALA A 102 -4.69 -5.47 -19.90
C ALA A 102 -6.09 -4.81 -19.98
N GLY A 103 -6.24 -3.66 -20.64
CA GLY A 103 -7.51 -2.95 -20.81
C GLY A 103 -7.94 -2.11 -19.60
N THR A 104 -7.02 -1.79 -18.70
CA THR A 104 -7.23 -0.96 -17.51
C THR A 104 -6.18 0.15 -17.40
N ARG A 105 -5.92 0.70 -16.21
CA ARG A 105 -4.91 1.73 -15.98
C ARG A 105 -4.40 1.66 -14.55
N VAL A 106 -3.27 2.29 -14.28
CA VAL A 106 -2.87 2.62 -12.92
C VAL A 106 -3.89 3.58 -12.33
N ALA A 107 -4.44 3.25 -11.16
CA ALA A 107 -5.53 3.99 -10.53
C ALA A 107 -5.07 4.82 -9.33
N TYR A 108 -3.89 4.56 -8.76
CA TYR A 108 -3.31 5.29 -7.63
C TYR A 108 -1.82 4.96 -7.48
N VAL A 109 -1.15 5.68 -6.59
CA VAL A 109 0.26 5.46 -6.24
C VAL A 109 0.39 5.25 -4.74
N LYS A 110 1.22 4.27 -4.35
CA LYS A 110 1.56 3.98 -2.95
C LYS A 110 3.07 3.77 -2.82
N PRO A 111 3.79 4.54 -2.00
CA PRO A 111 5.18 4.23 -1.68
C PRO A 111 5.30 2.90 -0.92
N HIS A 112 6.42 2.20 -1.09
CA HIS A 112 6.71 0.93 -0.42
C HIS A 112 7.90 1.05 0.54
N GLY A 113 7.88 0.25 1.59
CA GLY A 113 9.02 -0.07 2.44
C GLY A 113 9.64 1.14 3.14
N ALA A 114 10.95 1.33 2.95
CA ALA A 114 11.69 2.43 3.56
C ALA A 114 11.23 3.80 3.04
N LEU A 115 10.88 3.90 1.76
CA LEU A 115 10.33 5.12 1.19
C LEU A 115 9.00 5.49 1.85
N HIS A 116 8.08 4.51 2.01
CA HIS A 116 6.79 4.72 2.69
C HIS A 116 6.97 5.30 4.10
N ASN A 117 7.91 4.75 4.88
CA ASN A 117 8.17 5.25 6.24
C ASN A 117 8.85 6.63 6.22
N ARG A 118 9.75 6.88 5.27
CA ARG A 118 10.49 8.14 5.19
C ARG A 118 9.61 9.33 4.84
N VAL A 119 8.72 9.18 3.86
CA VAL A 119 7.83 10.26 3.41
C VAL A 119 6.77 10.67 4.43
N VAL A 120 6.68 9.96 5.56
CA VAL A 120 5.82 10.38 6.68
C VAL A 120 6.31 11.68 7.30
N ARG A 121 7.63 11.89 7.40
CA ARG A 121 8.24 13.04 8.09
C ARG A 121 9.23 13.83 7.24
N ASP A 122 9.89 13.20 6.26
CA ASP A 122 10.89 13.83 5.39
C ASP A 122 10.19 14.58 4.26
N GLU A 123 10.24 15.92 4.32
CA GLU A 123 9.57 16.78 3.37
C GLU A 123 10.20 16.74 1.96
N GLU A 124 11.52 16.60 1.87
CA GLU A 124 12.20 16.58 0.55
C GLU A 124 11.85 15.30 -0.20
N GLN A 125 11.92 14.14 0.47
CA GLN A 125 11.57 12.87 -0.14
C GLN A 125 10.06 12.78 -0.44
N ALA A 126 9.21 13.31 0.42
CA ALA A 126 7.77 13.37 0.18
C ALA A 126 7.43 14.26 -1.02
N ARG A 127 8.08 15.42 -1.14
CA ARG A 127 7.92 16.31 -2.31
C ARG A 127 8.38 15.63 -3.59
N ALA A 128 9.55 14.98 -3.57
CA ALA A 128 10.06 14.27 -4.74
C ALA A 128 9.10 13.16 -5.22
N VAL A 129 8.46 12.44 -4.29
CA VAL A 129 7.41 11.46 -4.65
C VAL A 129 6.20 12.16 -5.28
N VAL A 130 5.69 13.23 -4.68
CA VAL A 130 4.54 13.99 -5.21
C VAL A 130 4.86 14.55 -6.60
N ASP A 131 6.03 15.16 -6.79
CA ASP A 131 6.46 15.71 -8.07
C ASP A 131 6.57 14.61 -9.15
N GLY A 132 7.04 13.42 -8.77
CA GLY A 132 7.07 12.25 -9.66
C GLY A 132 5.69 11.75 -10.06
N VAL A 133 4.72 11.77 -9.13
CA VAL A 133 3.32 11.45 -9.45
C VAL A 133 2.72 12.49 -10.39
N VAL A 134 2.90 13.78 -10.10
CA VAL A 134 2.43 14.88 -10.98
C VAL A 134 3.02 14.79 -12.37
N LEU A 135 4.33 14.44 -12.47
CA LEU A 135 5.00 14.24 -13.75
C LEU A 135 4.42 13.09 -14.56
N ALA A 136 4.04 11.99 -13.89
CA ALA A 136 3.47 10.81 -14.54
C ALA A 136 1.99 11.03 -14.93
N ASP A 137 1.16 11.43 -13.96
CA ASP A 137 -0.26 11.75 -14.15
C ASP A 137 -0.76 12.59 -12.95
N PRO A 138 -1.11 13.87 -13.15
CA PRO A 138 -1.53 14.79 -12.09
C PRO A 138 -2.94 14.48 -11.54
N THR A 139 -3.59 13.42 -11.97
CA THR A 139 -4.91 13.00 -11.49
C THR A 139 -4.86 11.79 -10.56
N LEU A 140 -3.69 11.15 -10.41
CA LEU A 140 -3.56 9.93 -9.60
C LEU A 140 -3.67 10.22 -8.10
N PRO A 141 -4.55 9.51 -7.38
CA PRO A 141 -4.55 9.50 -5.93
C PRO A 141 -3.21 9.00 -5.36
N VAL A 142 -2.81 9.57 -4.22
CA VAL A 142 -1.66 9.12 -3.44
C VAL A 142 -2.17 8.47 -2.16
N LEU A 143 -1.82 7.21 -1.95
CA LEU A 143 -2.18 6.42 -0.77
C LEU A 143 -1.02 6.45 0.24
N GLY A 144 -1.31 6.79 1.50
CA GLY A 144 -0.29 6.89 2.54
C GLY A 144 -0.87 6.98 3.95
N LEU A 145 0.00 7.05 4.94
CA LEU A 145 -0.41 7.13 6.35
C LEU A 145 -1.11 8.46 6.66
N PRO A 146 -2.19 8.45 7.47
CA PRO A 146 -2.83 9.65 7.97
C PRO A 146 -1.83 10.60 8.64
N GLY A 147 -1.97 11.90 8.38
CA GLY A 147 -1.10 12.91 8.95
C GLY A 147 0.35 12.93 8.41
N SER A 148 0.65 12.14 7.37
CA SER A 148 1.96 12.13 6.76
C SER A 148 2.24 13.39 5.94
N ARG A 149 3.52 13.77 5.87
CA ARG A 149 3.99 14.86 5.00
C ARG A 149 3.67 14.58 3.52
N LEU A 150 3.70 13.30 3.12
CA LEU A 150 3.31 12.86 1.79
C LEU A 150 1.90 13.31 1.43
N LEU A 151 0.90 12.97 2.26
CA LEU A 151 -0.49 13.29 1.98
C LEU A 151 -0.76 14.80 2.07
N GLU A 152 -0.08 15.51 2.98
CA GLU A 152 -0.16 16.97 3.06
C GLU A 152 0.32 17.63 1.77
N LEU A 153 1.49 17.20 1.25
CA LEU A 153 2.05 17.73 0.01
C LEU A 153 1.25 17.31 -1.23
N ALA A 154 0.75 16.08 -1.26
CA ALA A 154 -0.14 15.61 -2.33
C ALA A 154 -1.39 16.49 -2.43
N ALA A 155 -2.07 16.76 -1.31
CA ALA A 155 -3.22 17.66 -1.26
C ALA A 155 -2.88 19.08 -1.70
N LYS A 156 -1.74 19.64 -1.28
CA LYS A 156 -1.25 20.96 -1.72
C LYS A 156 -0.95 21.03 -3.23
N ALA A 157 -0.53 19.91 -3.81
CA ALA A 157 -0.29 19.78 -5.25
C ALA A 157 -1.57 19.53 -6.07
N GLY A 158 -2.73 19.39 -5.40
CA GLY A 158 -4.02 19.10 -6.04
C GLY A 158 -4.27 17.63 -6.34
N LEU A 159 -3.41 16.71 -5.86
CA LEU A 159 -3.63 15.28 -5.97
C LEU A 159 -4.63 14.81 -4.90
N PRO A 160 -5.52 13.85 -5.21
CA PRO A 160 -6.34 13.23 -4.18
C PRO A 160 -5.46 12.49 -3.17
N ALA A 161 -5.50 12.92 -1.91
CA ALA A 161 -4.81 12.28 -0.80
C ALA A 161 -5.73 11.26 -0.14
N VAL A 162 -5.27 10.01 -0.03
CA VAL A 162 -6.05 8.90 0.52
C VAL A 162 -5.30 8.28 1.69
N GLU A 163 -5.99 8.14 2.80
CA GLU A 163 -5.43 7.62 4.04
C GLU A 163 -5.58 6.10 4.09
N GLU A 164 -4.47 5.42 4.44
CA GLU A 164 -4.47 3.98 4.70
C GLU A 164 -4.12 3.64 6.14
N ALA A 165 -4.61 2.48 6.58
CA ALA A 165 -4.21 1.87 7.84
C ALA A 165 -3.81 0.40 7.62
N PHE A 166 -3.14 -0.16 8.62
CA PHE A 166 -2.63 -1.54 8.61
C PHE A 166 -3.22 -2.29 9.81
N ALA A 167 -3.95 -3.36 9.55
CA ALA A 167 -4.51 -4.18 10.62
C ALA A 167 -3.45 -5.07 11.30
N ASP A 168 -2.42 -5.47 10.56
CA ASP A 168 -1.35 -6.38 10.98
C ASP A 168 -0.08 -5.67 11.52
N ARG A 169 -0.13 -4.33 11.67
CA ARG A 169 0.99 -3.52 12.16
C ARG A 169 0.63 -2.80 13.47
N ALA A 170 1.62 -2.68 14.36
CA ALA A 170 1.49 -1.85 15.54
C ALA A 170 1.76 -0.37 15.23
N TYR A 171 1.11 0.50 15.99
CA TYR A 171 1.23 1.95 15.89
C TYR A 171 1.86 2.53 17.15
N THR A 172 2.56 3.66 16.98
CA THR A 172 2.97 4.53 18.09
C THR A 172 1.77 5.39 18.52
N ASP A 173 1.90 6.09 19.64
CA ASP A 173 0.85 7.00 20.15
C ASP A 173 0.58 8.20 19.24
N GLU A 174 1.52 8.49 18.33
CA GLU A 174 1.42 9.53 17.30
C GLU A 174 0.77 9.03 15.98
N GLY A 175 0.34 7.75 15.93
CA GLY A 175 -0.29 7.19 14.74
C GLY A 175 0.68 6.79 13.62
N THR A 176 1.98 6.72 13.90
CA THR A 176 2.97 6.19 12.96
C THR A 176 3.21 4.71 13.19
N LEU A 177 3.71 3.99 12.17
CA LEU A 177 4.02 2.57 12.32
C LEU A 177 5.25 2.36 13.21
N VAL A 178 5.18 1.39 14.11
CA VAL A 178 6.33 0.92 14.86
C VAL A 178 7.34 0.29 13.90
N ALA A 179 8.63 0.61 14.06
CA ALA A 179 9.69 0.09 13.20
C ALA A 179 9.73 -1.44 13.23
N ARG A 180 9.81 -2.10 12.05
CA ARG A 180 9.72 -3.57 11.92
C ARG A 180 10.73 -4.35 12.78
N GLY A 181 11.87 -3.76 13.13
CA GLY A 181 12.89 -4.36 14.00
C GLY A 181 12.58 -4.29 15.49
N GLN A 182 11.53 -3.59 15.90
CA GLN A 182 11.12 -3.50 17.30
C GLN A 182 10.18 -4.65 17.68
N GLU A 183 10.29 -5.12 18.91
CA GLU A 183 9.36 -6.10 19.47
C GLU A 183 7.92 -5.56 19.44
N GLY A 184 6.98 -6.40 19.06
CA GLY A 184 5.58 -6.02 18.96
C GLY A 184 5.21 -5.19 17.73
N ALA A 185 6.14 -4.92 16.79
CA ALA A 185 5.84 -4.16 15.57
C ALA A 185 4.84 -4.83 14.63
N LEU A 186 4.75 -6.16 14.68
CA LEU A 186 3.80 -6.95 13.90
C LEU A 186 2.74 -7.55 14.83
N VAL A 187 1.48 -7.47 14.41
CA VAL A 187 0.36 -8.17 15.05
C VAL A 187 0.20 -9.51 14.35
N THR A 188 0.63 -10.58 15.01
CA THR A 188 0.67 -11.93 14.42
C THR A 188 -0.52 -12.81 14.82
N ASP A 189 -1.26 -12.43 15.87
CA ASP A 189 -2.49 -13.12 16.24
C ASP A 189 -3.62 -12.80 15.27
N PRO A 190 -4.14 -13.78 14.51
CA PRO A 190 -5.20 -13.53 13.56
C PRO A 190 -6.47 -12.92 14.18
N ALA A 191 -6.82 -13.31 15.41
CA ALA A 191 -8.01 -12.78 16.08
C ALA A 191 -7.87 -11.27 16.34
N ALA A 192 -6.70 -10.85 16.85
CA ALA A 192 -6.38 -9.44 17.05
C ALA A 192 -6.37 -8.65 15.73
N VAL A 193 -5.86 -9.22 14.63
CA VAL A 193 -5.90 -8.56 13.31
C VAL A 193 -7.33 -8.33 12.84
N LEU A 194 -8.23 -9.32 13.00
CA LEU A 194 -9.63 -9.20 12.61
C LEU A 194 -10.35 -8.10 13.41
N GLU A 195 -10.18 -8.09 14.73
CA GLU A 195 -10.76 -7.07 15.62
C GLU A 195 -10.29 -5.67 15.24
N ARG A 196 -8.97 -5.50 15.06
CA ARG A 196 -8.38 -4.21 14.64
C ARG A 196 -8.88 -3.74 13.27
N ALA A 197 -9.04 -4.66 12.31
CA ALA A 197 -9.56 -4.32 10.98
C ALA A 197 -11.01 -3.79 11.07
N VAL A 198 -11.84 -4.41 11.90
CA VAL A 198 -13.23 -3.99 12.12
C VAL A 198 -13.28 -2.65 12.87
N ASP A 199 -12.46 -2.45 13.90
CA ASP A 199 -12.40 -1.20 14.65
C ASP A 199 -11.94 -0.05 13.76
N LEU A 200 -10.86 -0.23 13.00
CA LEU A 200 -10.36 0.76 12.03
C LEU A 200 -11.44 1.15 11.01
N ALA A 201 -12.15 0.16 10.47
CA ALA A 201 -13.17 0.42 9.45
C ALA A 201 -14.44 1.09 10.00
N ARG A 202 -14.85 0.79 11.25
CA ARG A 202 -16.10 1.28 11.83
C ARG A 202 -15.95 2.56 12.63
N SER A 203 -14.94 2.62 13.48
CA SER A 203 -14.71 3.75 14.39
C SER A 203 -13.56 4.65 13.99
N GLY A 204 -12.65 4.17 13.13
CA GLY A 204 -11.40 4.86 12.84
C GLY A 204 -10.46 4.87 14.04
N GLU A 205 -10.52 3.85 14.90
CA GLU A 205 -9.70 3.75 16.10
C GLU A 205 -8.83 2.49 16.08
N VAL A 206 -7.69 2.56 16.74
CA VAL A 206 -6.80 1.43 16.95
C VAL A 206 -6.07 1.56 18.27
N VAL A 207 -5.71 0.42 18.88
CA VAL A 207 -4.88 0.38 20.08
C VAL A 207 -3.41 0.43 19.66
N ALA A 208 -2.69 1.46 20.11
CA ALA A 208 -1.24 1.61 19.93
C ALA A 208 -0.46 0.59 20.76
N LEU A 209 0.85 0.45 20.50
CA LEU A 209 1.74 -0.49 21.22
C LEU A 209 1.78 -0.21 22.72
N SER A 210 1.62 1.04 23.16
CA SER A 210 1.54 1.46 24.56
C SER A 210 0.25 0.99 25.27
N GLY A 211 -0.76 0.52 24.53
CA GLY A 211 -2.10 0.26 25.03
C GLY A 211 -3.07 1.45 24.91
N ARG A 212 -2.58 2.62 24.47
CA ARG A 212 -3.42 3.79 24.25
C ARG A 212 -4.29 3.62 23.01
N ARG A 213 -5.56 4.01 23.10
CA ARG A 213 -6.46 4.09 21.95
C ARG A 213 -6.22 5.41 21.21
N ILE A 214 -5.98 5.32 19.90
CA ILE A 214 -5.72 6.47 19.03
C ILE A 214 -6.73 6.50 17.87
N GLU A 215 -7.06 7.67 17.39
CA GLU A 215 -7.88 7.86 16.18
C GLU A 215 -6.99 7.75 14.94
N LEU A 216 -7.41 6.94 13.98
CA LEU A 216 -6.70 6.69 12.73
C LEU A 216 -7.73 6.47 11.61
N LYS A 217 -8.29 7.56 11.09
CA LYS A 217 -9.22 7.46 9.96
C LYS A 217 -8.51 6.99 8.72
N ALA A 218 -9.07 5.98 8.07
CA ALA A 218 -8.55 5.45 6.82
C ALA A 218 -9.67 5.09 5.86
N ARG A 219 -9.40 5.21 4.56
CA ARG A 219 -10.27 4.77 3.48
C ARG A 219 -9.85 3.43 2.90
N SER A 220 -8.65 2.97 3.22
CA SER A 220 -8.09 1.70 2.75
C SER A 220 -7.37 0.98 3.89
N LEU A 221 -7.55 -0.34 3.98
CA LEU A 221 -6.82 -1.21 4.88
C LEU A 221 -5.82 -2.04 4.09
N CYS A 222 -4.55 -1.98 4.48
CA CYS A 222 -3.48 -2.78 3.89
C CYS A 222 -3.26 -4.06 4.69
N LEU A 223 -3.09 -5.16 3.96
CA LEU A 223 -2.61 -6.44 4.47
C LEU A 223 -1.34 -6.84 3.72
N HIS A 224 -0.32 -7.29 4.43
CA HIS A 224 0.90 -7.77 3.81
C HIS A 224 0.70 -9.16 3.21
N GLY A 225 1.15 -9.34 1.96
CA GLY A 225 1.05 -10.60 1.22
C GLY A 225 2.23 -11.56 1.44
N ASP A 226 3.35 -11.06 1.99
CA ASP A 226 4.63 -11.75 2.13
C ASP A 226 4.74 -12.64 3.40
N THR A 227 3.65 -12.80 4.16
CA THR A 227 3.61 -13.63 5.38
C THR A 227 2.93 -14.98 5.10
N PRO A 228 3.41 -16.09 5.68
CA PRO A 228 2.71 -17.38 5.61
C PRO A 228 1.24 -17.26 6.06
N GLY A 229 0.31 -17.76 5.25
CA GLY A 229 -1.13 -17.66 5.55
C GLY A 229 -1.78 -16.31 5.22
N ALA A 230 -1.08 -15.41 4.53
CA ALA A 230 -1.58 -14.07 4.16
C ALA A 230 -2.92 -14.11 3.42
N VAL A 231 -3.11 -15.04 2.48
CA VAL A 231 -4.36 -15.19 1.72
C VAL A 231 -5.53 -15.55 2.63
N ASP A 232 -5.33 -16.50 3.55
CA ASP A 232 -6.38 -16.95 4.47
C ASP A 232 -6.71 -15.86 5.50
N LEU A 233 -5.69 -15.11 5.95
CA LEU A 233 -5.89 -13.94 6.82
C LEU A 233 -6.67 -12.85 6.08
N ALA A 234 -6.29 -12.51 4.85
CA ALA A 234 -6.99 -11.50 4.04
C ALA A 234 -8.46 -11.86 3.83
N ARG A 235 -8.77 -13.13 3.53
CA ARG A 235 -10.14 -13.62 3.40
C ARG A 235 -10.92 -13.46 4.69
N ARG A 236 -10.36 -13.89 5.81
CA ARG A 236 -10.99 -13.76 7.12
C ARG A 236 -11.23 -12.29 7.52
N VAL A 237 -10.29 -11.38 7.18
CA VAL A 237 -10.47 -9.95 7.40
C VAL A 237 -11.64 -9.43 6.57
N ARG A 238 -11.72 -9.79 5.29
CA ARG A 238 -12.85 -9.41 4.42
C ARG A 238 -14.18 -9.91 5.00
N ASP A 239 -14.26 -11.19 5.34
CA ASP A 239 -15.46 -11.81 5.91
C ASP A 239 -15.90 -11.11 7.22
N ALA A 240 -14.94 -10.76 8.09
CA ALA A 240 -15.22 -10.05 9.34
C ALA A 240 -15.72 -8.62 9.10
N LEU A 241 -15.17 -7.89 8.14
CA LEU A 241 -15.63 -6.57 7.73
C LEU A 241 -17.08 -6.64 7.22
N GLU A 242 -17.36 -7.55 6.27
CA GLU A 242 -18.69 -7.72 5.69
C GLU A 242 -19.71 -8.17 6.76
N ALA A 243 -19.36 -9.10 7.64
CA ALA A 243 -20.19 -9.54 8.75
C ALA A 243 -20.48 -8.41 9.77
N SER A 244 -19.58 -7.43 9.88
CA SER A 244 -19.77 -6.24 10.74
C SER A 244 -20.60 -5.12 10.08
N GLY A 245 -21.09 -5.35 8.83
CA GLY A 245 -21.88 -4.39 8.07
C GLY A 245 -21.06 -3.33 7.33
N VAL A 246 -19.75 -3.54 7.17
CA VAL A 246 -18.85 -2.70 6.36
C VAL A 246 -18.81 -3.23 4.94
N ARG A 247 -19.02 -2.37 3.94
CA ARG A 247 -18.85 -2.75 2.53
C ARG A 247 -17.36 -2.71 2.18
N VAL A 248 -16.88 -3.77 1.54
CA VAL A 248 -15.50 -3.83 1.02
C VAL A 248 -15.52 -3.42 -0.45
N GLU A 249 -15.10 -2.19 -0.73
CA GLU A 249 -15.12 -1.61 -2.07
C GLU A 249 -13.92 -0.69 -2.30
N ALA A 250 -13.39 -0.63 -3.52
CA ALA A 250 -12.25 0.19 -3.87
C ALA A 250 -12.53 1.69 -3.64
N PHE A 251 -11.50 2.45 -3.26
CA PHE A 251 -11.60 3.89 -3.04
C PHE A 251 -11.50 4.74 -4.32
N THR A 252 -11.14 4.12 -5.48
CA THR A 252 -10.98 4.75 -6.80
C THR A 252 -12.03 4.28 -7.80
#